data_236572ba250d3ee338be78df2bfeffe7
#
_entry.id   236572ba250d3ee338be78df2bfeffe7
#
_cell.length_a   1.000
_cell.length_b   1.000
_cell.length_c   1.000
_cell.angle_alpha   90.00
_cell.angle_beta   90.00
_cell.angle_gamma   90.00
#
_symmetry.space_group_name_H-M   'P 1'
#
loop_
_entity.id
_entity.type
_entity.pdbx_description
1 polymer ?
#
loop_
_entity_poly.entity_id
_entity_poly.type
_entity_poly.pdbx_seq_one_letter_code
_entity_poly.pdbx_strand_id
1 'polypeptide(L)'
;MSKGLSNFNKKYNLEVSENSVELDALSKKIGDEGLKLLCSVNFKKLEQLLLEENDIKNIDVLAKNNFGIKLIALDLSSNKIESLDVLSKVNFPSLHHLFLNANKISSIDIFAKVKFPSLKELNLSANNISSIDVLAKVNFPELKDLDLSKNQISNIDILASAKFPNLEDLILDQNKINSLDIFAKMKCDKLKKLKLEKNNLKNINVLTKISFSKLNYLSIGDDTLGDNVDCLINVKFGELEDLYLYLNDGIDRETEKIQKIVSHFEDKGITFNFISCDDDNDNDMNFNNDDLNVGGSKNNLDGFDKLLNEDLF
;
A
#
# COMPACT_ATOMS: atom_id res chain seq x y z
N MET A 1 -19.23 -2.68 31.62
CA MET A 1 -19.09 -1.75 30.47
C MET A 1 -19.05 -0.33 31.01
N SER A 2 -18.04 0.47 30.66
CA SER A 2 -17.99 1.88 31.10
C SER A 2 -19.15 2.67 30.50
N LYS A 3 -19.62 3.73 31.21
CA LYS A 3 -20.70 4.60 30.73
C LYS A 3 -20.33 5.22 29.35
N GLY A 4 -19.04 5.50 29.13
CA GLY A 4 -18.54 6.03 27.84
C GLY A 4 -18.75 5.05 26.70
N LEU A 5 -18.41 3.78 26.90
CA LEU A 5 -18.56 2.74 25.87
C LEU A 5 -20.03 2.42 25.57
N SER A 6 -20.89 2.43 26.63
CA SER A 6 -22.33 2.26 26.42
C SER A 6 -22.92 3.38 25.57
N ASN A 7 -22.50 4.64 25.81
CA ASN A 7 -22.95 5.78 25.01
C ASN A 7 -22.40 5.72 23.57
N PHE A 8 -21.15 5.27 23.41
CA PHE A 8 -20.54 5.08 22.08
C PHE A 8 -21.33 4.04 21.28
N ASN A 9 -21.57 2.85 21.86
CA ASN A 9 -22.33 1.79 21.22
C ASN A 9 -23.72 2.26 20.79
N LYS A 10 -24.43 2.96 21.68
CA LYS A 10 -25.77 3.48 21.37
C LYS A 10 -25.72 4.52 20.24
N LYS A 11 -24.73 5.44 20.27
CA LYS A 11 -24.63 6.53 19.30
C LYS A 11 -24.30 6.03 17.90
N TYR A 12 -23.44 5.03 17.79
CA TYR A 12 -22.90 4.53 16.51
C TYR A 12 -23.47 3.18 16.09
N ASN A 13 -24.45 2.66 16.84
CA ASN A 13 -25.09 1.35 16.61
C ASN A 13 -24.04 0.22 16.51
N LEU A 14 -23.25 0.09 17.57
CA LEU A 14 -22.19 -0.91 17.70
C LEU A 14 -22.39 -1.74 18.98
N GLU A 15 -21.81 -2.94 19.02
CA GLU A 15 -21.89 -3.85 20.16
C GLU A 15 -20.50 -4.24 20.66
N VAL A 16 -19.63 -3.24 20.91
CA VAL A 16 -18.29 -3.49 21.41
C VAL A 16 -18.22 -3.48 22.93
N SER A 17 -17.31 -4.26 23.49
CA SER A 17 -17.02 -4.39 24.91
C SER A 17 -15.57 -4.06 25.22
N GLU A 18 -15.22 -3.89 26.51
CA GLU A 18 -13.83 -3.72 26.94
C GLU A 18 -12.95 -4.96 26.68
N ASN A 19 -13.58 -6.11 26.36
CA ASN A 19 -12.91 -7.36 26.02
C ASN A 19 -12.98 -7.71 24.53
N SER A 20 -13.52 -6.83 23.69
CA SER A 20 -13.51 -7.02 22.24
C SER A 20 -12.09 -7.13 21.75
N VAL A 21 -11.85 -8.07 20.85
CA VAL A 21 -10.59 -8.27 20.12
C VAL A 21 -10.56 -7.37 18.91
N GLU A 22 -11.72 -7.21 18.29
CA GLU A 22 -11.94 -6.36 17.12
C GLU A 22 -12.94 -5.25 17.44
N LEU A 23 -12.69 -4.07 16.87
CA LEU A 23 -13.64 -2.97 16.82
C LEU A 23 -13.74 -2.52 15.36
N ASP A 24 -14.82 -2.92 14.71
CA ASP A 24 -15.17 -2.45 13.37
C ASP A 24 -16.21 -1.32 13.49
N ALA A 25 -15.81 -0.13 13.06
CA ALA A 25 -16.66 1.04 12.96
C ALA A 25 -16.67 1.62 11.53
N LEU A 26 -16.51 0.77 10.53
CA LEU A 26 -16.55 1.16 9.11
C LEU A 26 -17.76 2.04 8.81
N SER A 27 -17.55 3.20 8.19
CA SER A 27 -18.61 4.11 7.71
C SER A 27 -19.60 4.57 8.80
N LYS A 28 -19.19 4.61 10.07
CA LYS A 28 -20.09 5.00 11.19
C LYS A 28 -20.12 6.51 11.44
N LYS A 29 -19.31 7.29 10.72
CA LYS A 29 -19.19 8.76 10.90
C LYS A 29 -18.85 9.15 12.33
N ILE A 30 -17.91 8.40 12.96
CA ILE A 30 -17.55 8.63 14.35
C ILE A 30 -16.83 9.97 14.55
N GLY A 31 -16.07 10.45 13.55
CA GLY A 31 -15.29 11.67 13.59
C GLY A 31 -14.28 11.70 14.73
N ASP A 32 -13.69 12.88 14.96
CA ASP A 32 -12.69 13.07 16.01
C ASP A 32 -13.27 12.82 17.41
N GLU A 33 -14.55 13.15 17.65
CA GLU A 33 -15.20 12.93 18.93
C GLU A 33 -15.41 11.45 19.24
N GLY A 34 -15.78 10.63 18.23
CA GLY A 34 -15.90 9.20 18.41
C GLY A 34 -14.55 8.55 18.70
N LEU A 35 -13.51 8.94 17.96
CA LEU A 35 -12.15 8.48 18.21
C LEU A 35 -11.68 8.83 19.63
N LYS A 36 -11.99 10.03 20.12
CA LYS A 36 -11.66 10.46 21.48
C LYS A 36 -12.37 9.61 22.55
N LEU A 37 -13.63 9.26 22.32
CA LEU A 37 -14.37 8.34 23.20
C LEU A 37 -13.71 6.96 23.21
N LEU A 38 -13.36 6.40 22.06
CA LEU A 38 -12.66 5.11 21.95
C LEU A 38 -11.33 5.11 22.69
N CYS A 39 -10.51 6.14 22.51
CA CYS A 39 -9.22 6.25 23.20
C CYS A 39 -9.35 6.41 24.74
N SER A 40 -10.53 6.75 25.26
CA SER A 40 -10.81 6.80 26.68
C SER A 40 -11.22 5.45 27.29
N VAL A 41 -11.54 4.47 26.45
CA VAL A 41 -11.93 3.11 26.88
C VAL A 41 -10.68 2.27 27.15
N ASN A 42 -10.69 1.52 28.24
CA ASN A 42 -9.63 0.58 28.56
C ASN A 42 -9.93 -0.79 27.91
N PHE A 43 -9.61 -0.91 26.62
CA PHE A 43 -9.71 -2.20 25.93
C PHE A 43 -8.60 -3.15 26.37
N LYS A 44 -8.98 -4.34 26.83
CA LYS A 44 -8.03 -5.31 27.40
C LYS A 44 -7.43 -6.25 26.36
N LYS A 45 -8.13 -6.41 25.25
CA LYS A 45 -7.82 -7.45 24.24
C LYS A 45 -7.88 -6.93 22.81
N LEU A 46 -7.98 -5.63 22.59
CA LEU A 46 -8.16 -5.07 21.24
C LEU A 46 -6.89 -5.30 20.40
N GLU A 47 -7.05 -6.03 19.33
CA GLU A 47 -6.03 -6.37 18.35
C GLU A 47 -6.29 -5.70 17.00
N GLN A 48 -7.57 -5.44 16.68
CA GLN A 48 -7.95 -4.79 15.44
C GLN A 48 -8.84 -3.56 15.71
N LEU A 49 -8.44 -2.41 15.17
CA LEU A 49 -9.20 -1.16 15.23
C LEU A 49 -9.43 -0.66 13.80
N LEU A 50 -10.64 -0.89 13.29
CA LEU A 50 -11.03 -0.60 11.92
C LEU A 50 -11.93 0.64 11.90
N LEU A 51 -11.39 1.75 11.42
CA LEU A 51 -12.01 3.07 11.43
C LEU A 51 -12.09 3.69 10.03
N GLU A 52 -12.14 2.85 9.00
CA GLU A 52 -12.27 3.30 7.63
C GLU A 52 -13.54 4.14 7.43
N GLU A 53 -13.44 5.18 6.59
CA GLU A 53 -14.56 6.02 6.17
C GLU A 53 -15.33 6.68 7.34
N ASN A 54 -14.62 7.39 8.22
CA ASN A 54 -15.19 7.93 9.45
C ASN A 54 -15.12 9.44 9.63
N ASP A 55 -14.75 10.21 8.63
CA ASP A 55 -14.61 11.68 8.72
C ASP A 55 -13.57 12.16 9.75
N ILE A 56 -12.63 11.28 10.17
CA ILE A 56 -11.60 11.62 11.16
C ILE A 56 -10.57 12.58 10.53
N LYS A 57 -10.27 13.68 11.22
CA LYS A 57 -9.28 14.68 10.81
C LYS A 57 -8.07 14.69 11.73
N ASN A 58 -8.32 14.57 13.03
CA ASN A 58 -7.29 14.65 14.05
C ASN A 58 -7.18 13.34 14.82
N ILE A 59 -5.98 12.78 14.81
CA ILE A 59 -5.65 11.53 15.51
C ILE A 59 -4.76 11.75 16.75
N ASP A 60 -4.54 12.99 17.21
CA ASP A 60 -3.67 13.31 18.36
C ASP A 60 -4.07 12.56 19.62
N VAL A 61 -5.34 12.24 19.75
CA VAL A 61 -5.88 11.50 20.89
C VAL A 61 -5.32 10.08 21.00
N LEU A 62 -4.79 9.51 19.91
CA LEU A 62 -4.13 8.20 19.94
C LEU A 62 -2.93 8.17 20.90
N ALA A 63 -2.30 9.30 21.20
CA ALA A 63 -1.25 9.38 22.22
C ALA A 63 -1.73 8.98 23.63
N LYS A 64 -3.03 8.97 23.86
CA LYS A 64 -3.66 8.66 25.16
C LYS A 64 -4.39 7.33 25.19
N ASN A 65 -4.24 6.52 24.13
CA ASN A 65 -4.89 5.22 24.04
C ASN A 65 -4.38 4.24 25.12
N ASN A 66 -5.22 3.28 25.48
CA ASN A 66 -4.91 2.24 26.48
C ASN A 66 -4.89 0.83 25.84
N PHE A 67 -4.93 0.72 24.51
CA PHE A 67 -5.04 -0.54 23.81
C PHE A 67 -3.82 -0.88 22.93
N GLY A 68 -2.87 0.04 22.78
CA GLY A 68 -1.83 -0.04 21.76
C GLY A 68 -0.87 -1.23 21.84
N ILE A 69 -0.64 -1.81 23.03
CA ILE A 69 0.36 -2.88 23.20
C ILE A 69 0.00 -4.15 22.40
N LYS A 70 -1.30 -4.44 22.27
CA LYS A 70 -1.79 -5.64 21.58
C LYS A 70 -2.29 -5.37 20.16
N LEU A 71 -2.32 -4.11 19.73
CA LEU A 71 -2.87 -3.74 18.46
C LEU A 71 -2.02 -4.33 17.32
N ILE A 72 -2.64 -5.15 16.49
CA ILE A 72 -2.05 -5.82 15.33
C ILE A 72 -2.40 -5.04 14.06
N ALA A 73 -3.65 -4.56 13.95
CA ALA A 73 -4.13 -3.82 12.80
C ALA A 73 -4.77 -2.49 13.22
N LEU A 74 -4.37 -1.42 12.51
CA LEU A 74 -4.98 -0.09 12.61
C LEU A 74 -5.36 0.38 11.22
N ASP A 75 -6.66 0.44 10.97
CA ASP A 75 -7.19 1.00 9.74
C ASP A 75 -7.78 2.39 9.99
N LEU A 76 -7.19 3.38 9.36
CA LEU A 76 -7.60 4.78 9.34
C LEU A 76 -7.82 5.27 7.89
N SER A 77 -7.97 4.33 6.95
CA SER A 77 -8.17 4.65 5.53
C SER A 77 -9.47 5.45 5.28
N SER A 78 -9.54 6.11 4.13
CA SER A 78 -10.72 6.86 3.68
C SER A 78 -11.21 7.88 4.71
N ASN A 79 -10.26 8.60 5.35
CA ASN A 79 -10.55 9.65 6.33
C ASN A 79 -10.08 11.03 5.82
N LYS A 80 -9.89 11.99 6.70
CA LYS A 80 -9.49 13.38 6.36
C LYS A 80 -8.22 13.78 7.11
N ILE A 81 -7.34 12.80 7.41
CA ILE A 81 -6.13 12.97 8.21
C ILE A 81 -5.08 13.72 7.38
N GLU A 82 -4.49 14.77 7.99
CA GLU A 82 -3.42 15.56 7.37
C GLU A 82 -2.07 15.35 8.09
N SER A 83 -2.07 15.20 9.42
CA SER A 83 -0.86 15.02 10.23
C SER A 83 -0.79 13.64 10.89
N LEU A 84 0.40 13.05 10.83
CA LEU A 84 0.76 11.80 11.51
C LEU A 84 1.67 12.01 12.73
N ASP A 85 1.89 13.24 13.19
CA ASP A 85 2.88 13.57 14.23
C ASP A 85 2.69 12.78 15.53
N VAL A 86 1.46 12.43 15.84
CA VAL A 86 1.10 11.65 17.02
C VAL A 86 1.70 10.24 16.99
N LEU A 87 1.98 9.67 15.83
CA LEU A 87 2.50 8.31 15.71
C LEU A 87 3.87 8.15 16.39
N SER A 88 4.63 9.23 16.59
CA SER A 88 5.86 9.20 17.39
C SER A 88 5.63 9.04 18.91
N LYS A 89 4.39 9.22 19.37
CA LYS A 89 4.00 9.18 20.77
C LYS A 89 3.20 7.94 21.15
N VAL A 90 2.77 7.14 20.16
CA VAL A 90 2.06 5.89 20.39
C VAL A 90 3.03 4.75 20.65
N ASN A 91 2.56 3.73 21.35
CA ASN A 91 3.31 2.50 21.59
C ASN A 91 2.54 1.29 21.01
N PHE A 92 2.87 0.92 19.79
CA PHE A 92 2.23 -0.16 19.04
C PHE A 92 3.26 -1.23 18.63
N PRO A 93 3.87 -1.95 19.59
CA PRO A 93 4.97 -2.88 19.31
C PRO A 93 4.54 -4.09 18.48
N SER A 94 3.26 -4.46 18.53
CA SER A 94 2.69 -5.61 17.81
C SER A 94 1.99 -5.22 16.51
N LEU A 95 2.09 -3.94 16.07
CA LEU A 95 1.40 -3.49 14.87
C LEU A 95 2.01 -4.11 13.63
N HIS A 96 1.21 -4.91 12.91
CA HIS A 96 1.57 -5.54 11.64
C HIS A 96 1.02 -4.76 10.45
N HIS A 97 -0.19 -4.24 10.57
CA HIS A 97 -0.90 -3.59 9.46
C HIS A 97 -1.28 -2.17 9.82
N LEU A 98 -0.85 -1.20 9.00
CA LEU A 98 -1.20 0.22 9.15
C LEU A 98 -1.73 0.74 7.82
N PHE A 99 -3.06 0.99 7.78
CA PHE A 99 -3.73 1.54 6.61
C PHE A 99 -4.05 3.01 6.83
N LEU A 100 -3.49 3.85 5.98
CA LEU A 100 -3.61 5.32 5.97
C LEU A 100 -4.00 5.85 4.59
N ASN A 101 -4.38 4.94 3.68
CA ASN A 101 -4.76 5.28 2.32
C ASN A 101 -6.01 6.17 2.26
N ALA A 102 -6.17 6.88 1.15
CA ALA A 102 -7.29 7.78 0.91
C ALA A 102 -7.48 8.81 2.05
N ASN A 103 -6.39 9.52 2.36
CA ASN A 103 -6.36 10.62 3.34
C ASN A 103 -5.80 11.90 2.69
N LYS A 104 -5.35 12.86 3.47
CA LYS A 104 -4.76 14.13 3.00
C LYS A 104 -3.32 14.31 3.47
N ILE A 105 -2.61 13.20 3.69
CA ILE A 105 -1.25 13.18 4.22
C ILE A 105 -0.29 13.73 3.16
N SER A 106 0.50 14.74 3.52
CA SER A 106 1.51 15.34 2.63
C SER A 106 2.95 15.07 3.09
N SER A 107 3.18 14.79 4.38
CA SER A 107 4.49 14.43 4.93
C SER A 107 4.41 13.13 5.71
N ILE A 108 5.43 12.30 5.51
CA ILE A 108 5.67 11.05 6.23
C ILE A 108 6.96 11.09 7.04
N ASP A 109 7.54 12.27 7.28
CA ASP A 109 8.81 12.47 8.01
C ASP A 109 8.78 11.88 9.41
N ILE A 110 7.60 11.79 9.99
CA ILE A 110 7.40 11.23 11.33
C ILE A 110 7.83 9.77 11.43
N PHE A 111 7.81 9.02 10.32
CA PHE A 111 8.21 7.61 10.33
C PHE A 111 9.68 7.38 10.71
N ALA A 112 10.54 8.40 10.64
CA ALA A 112 11.90 8.33 11.22
C ALA A 112 11.92 8.20 12.75
N LYS A 113 10.78 8.47 13.43
CA LYS A 113 10.69 8.55 14.90
C LYS A 113 9.74 7.50 15.48
N VAL A 114 8.94 6.83 14.67
CA VAL A 114 8.02 5.79 15.13
C VAL A 114 8.75 4.50 15.50
N LYS A 115 8.11 3.69 16.34
CA LYS A 115 8.61 2.38 16.78
C LYS A 115 7.56 1.32 16.46
N PHE A 116 7.58 0.85 15.24
CA PHE A 116 6.72 -0.23 14.75
C PHE A 116 7.57 -1.41 14.28
N PRO A 117 8.23 -2.13 15.21
CA PRO A 117 9.21 -3.17 14.86
C PRO A 117 8.61 -4.37 14.13
N SER A 118 7.31 -4.60 14.29
CA SER A 118 6.60 -5.74 13.72
C SER A 118 5.81 -5.37 12.45
N LEU A 119 5.95 -4.12 11.95
CA LEU A 119 5.16 -3.65 10.82
C LEU A 119 5.50 -4.44 9.55
N LYS A 120 4.50 -5.10 8.99
CA LYS A 120 4.60 -5.92 7.77
C LYS A 120 3.99 -5.22 6.57
N GLU A 121 2.93 -4.45 6.78
CA GLU A 121 2.20 -3.77 5.73
C GLU A 121 1.96 -2.30 6.07
N LEU A 122 2.31 -1.42 5.12
CA LEU A 122 2.08 0.02 5.21
C LEU A 122 1.42 0.52 3.92
N ASN A 123 0.15 0.88 4.03
CA ASN A 123 -0.58 1.48 2.91
C ASN A 123 -0.73 2.99 3.11
N LEU A 124 -0.13 3.76 2.22
CA LEU A 124 -0.15 5.23 2.15
C LEU A 124 -0.72 5.73 0.82
N SER A 125 -1.37 4.85 0.06
CA SER A 125 -1.89 5.19 -1.26
C SER A 125 -2.97 6.28 -1.22
N ALA A 126 -3.22 6.94 -2.34
CA ALA A 126 -4.22 7.98 -2.47
C ALA A 126 -4.10 9.09 -1.40
N ASN A 127 -2.90 9.67 -1.31
CA ASN A 127 -2.56 10.79 -0.42
C ASN A 127 -1.91 11.94 -1.21
N ASN A 128 -1.31 12.91 -0.55
CA ASN A 128 -0.65 14.08 -1.17
C ASN A 128 0.89 14.03 -0.98
N ILE A 129 1.47 12.84 -0.84
CA ILE A 129 2.90 12.66 -0.53
C ILE A 129 3.72 12.99 -1.77
N SER A 130 4.71 13.88 -1.61
CA SER A 130 5.63 14.25 -2.70
C SER A 130 7.08 13.86 -2.43
N SER A 131 7.49 13.69 -1.17
CA SER A 131 8.81 13.21 -0.78
C SER A 131 8.71 11.95 0.07
N ILE A 132 9.61 11.01 -0.22
CA ILE A 132 9.81 9.77 0.53
C ILE A 132 11.24 9.67 1.09
N ASP A 133 11.97 10.79 1.21
CA ASP A 133 13.38 10.84 1.66
C ASP A 133 13.58 10.24 3.06
N VAL A 134 12.53 10.29 3.87
CA VAL A 134 12.51 9.68 5.21
C VAL A 134 12.75 8.17 5.20
N LEU A 135 12.44 7.47 4.10
CA LEU A 135 12.55 6.01 4.02
C LEU A 135 13.99 5.50 4.23
N ALA A 136 15.02 6.34 4.02
CA ALA A 136 16.40 6.00 4.40
C ALA A 136 16.62 5.91 5.92
N LYS A 137 15.72 6.47 6.71
CA LYS A 137 15.85 6.60 8.18
C LYS A 137 14.86 5.75 8.96
N VAL A 138 13.87 5.17 8.29
CA VAL A 138 12.88 4.32 8.93
C VAL A 138 13.48 2.98 9.35
N ASN A 139 12.92 2.39 10.38
CA ASN A 139 13.31 1.06 10.86
C ASN A 139 12.08 0.15 10.90
N PHE A 140 11.78 -0.44 9.75
CA PHE A 140 10.69 -1.42 9.56
C PHE A 140 11.27 -2.74 9.05
N PRO A 141 11.93 -3.52 9.94
CA PRO A 141 12.68 -4.71 9.53
C PRO A 141 11.81 -5.83 8.97
N GLU A 142 10.53 -5.86 9.34
CA GLU A 142 9.58 -6.89 8.90
C GLU A 142 8.70 -6.45 7.74
N LEU A 143 8.90 -5.23 7.20
CA LEU A 143 8.05 -4.69 6.13
C LEU A 143 8.14 -5.54 4.88
N LYS A 144 6.98 -6.04 4.43
CA LYS A 144 6.78 -6.83 3.23
C LYS A 144 6.08 -6.03 2.14
N ASP A 145 5.06 -5.26 2.52
CA ASP A 145 4.18 -4.57 1.60
C ASP A 145 4.22 -3.07 1.83
N LEU A 146 4.62 -2.31 0.80
CA LEU A 146 4.65 -0.85 0.81
C LEU A 146 3.87 -0.30 -0.38
N ASP A 147 2.70 0.26 -0.08
CA ASP A 147 1.88 0.94 -1.08
C ASP A 147 1.98 2.46 -0.94
N LEU A 148 2.52 3.07 -1.98
CA LEU A 148 2.69 4.52 -2.15
C LEU A 148 1.99 5.02 -3.42
N SER A 149 1.10 4.22 -4.02
CA SER A 149 0.39 4.57 -5.24
C SER A 149 -0.51 5.80 -5.08
N LYS A 150 -0.94 6.38 -6.20
CA LYS A 150 -1.86 7.54 -6.19
C LYS A 150 -1.38 8.69 -5.30
N ASN A 151 -0.10 9.08 -5.47
CA ASN A 151 0.54 10.17 -4.73
C ASN A 151 1.19 11.18 -5.70
N GLN A 152 2.10 12.01 -5.25
CA GLN A 152 2.78 13.03 -6.05
C GLN A 152 4.30 12.82 -6.08
N ILE A 153 4.76 11.58 -5.86
CA ILE A 153 6.17 11.23 -5.75
C ILE A 153 6.83 11.32 -7.13
N SER A 154 7.91 12.09 -7.23
CA SER A 154 8.68 12.22 -8.47
C SER A 154 10.10 11.65 -8.36
N ASN A 155 10.68 11.66 -7.17
CA ASN A 155 12.02 11.14 -6.90
C ASN A 155 11.95 9.92 -5.97
N ILE A 156 12.52 8.81 -6.44
CA ILE A 156 12.60 7.54 -5.71
C ILE A 156 14.05 7.11 -5.44
N ASP A 157 15.05 7.99 -5.66
CA ASP A 157 16.49 7.68 -5.49
C ASP A 157 16.81 7.20 -4.08
N ILE A 158 16.04 7.62 -3.10
CA ILE A 158 16.20 7.25 -1.71
C ILE A 158 16.05 5.75 -1.46
N LEU A 159 15.30 5.04 -2.32
CA LEU A 159 15.05 3.61 -2.19
C LEU A 159 16.34 2.77 -2.23
N ALA A 160 17.43 3.27 -2.85
CA ALA A 160 18.74 2.62 -2.79
C ALA A 160 19.33 2.58 -1.38
N SER A 161 18.92 3.51 -0.51
CA SER A 161 19.40 3.64 0.87
C SER A 161 18.39 3.12 1.90
N ALA A 162 17.17 2.86 1.48
CA ALA A 162 16.13 2.29 2.33
C ALA A 162 16.47 0.85 2.73
N LYS A 163 16.13 0.49 3.98
CA LYS A 163 16.47 -0.81 4.56
C LYS A 163 15.19 -1.63 4.76
N PHE A 164 14.75 -2.26 3.70
CA PHE A 164 13.58 -3.15 3.70
C PHE A 164 14.00 -4.57 3.29
N PRO A 165 14.63 -5.34 4.19
CA PRO A 165 15.22 -6.66 3.84
C PRO A 165 14.17 -7.72 3.51
N ASN A 166 12.92 -7.48 3.87
CA ASN A 166 11.81 -8.39 3.67
C ASN A 166 10.78 -7.89 2.65
N LEU A 167 11.05 -6.78 1.94
CA LEU A 167 10.09 -6.20 1.00
C LEU A 167 9.81 -7.16 -0.16
N GLU A 168 8.54 -7.48 -0.31
CA GLU A 168 7.99 -8.37 -1.32
C GLU A 168 7.18 -7.58 -2.35
N ASP A 169 6.37 -6.63 -1.91
CA ASP A 169 5.50 -5.83 -2.77
C ASP A 169 5.83 -4.34 -2.65
N LEU A 170 6.12 -3.70 -3.79
CA LEU A 170 6.34 -2.26 -3.90
C LEU A 170 5.40 -1.68 -4.94
N ILE A 171 4.47 -0.85 -4.50
CA ILE A 171 3.43 -0.27 -5.32
C ILE A 171 3.64 1.24 -5.42
N LEU A 172 3.93 1.73 -6.62
CA LEU A 172 4.31 3.11 -6.93
C LEU A 172 3.53 3.68 -8.12
N ASP A 173 2.51 2.98 -8.59
CA ASP A 173 1.69 3.43 -9.71
C ASP A 173 0.99 4.76 -9.43
N GLN A 174 0.57 5.45 -10.48
CA GLN A 174 -0.13 6.74 -10.40
C GLN A 174 0.62 7.77 -9.54
N ASN A 175 1.90 7.99 -9.89
CA ASN A 175 2.76 9.00 -9.29
C ASN A 175 3.36 9.91 -10.39
N LYS A 176 4.45 10.61 -10.13
CA LYS A 176 5.13 11.51 -11.07
C LYS A 176 6.58 11.06 -11.34
N ILE A 177 6.86 9.76 -11.17
CA ILE A 177 8.19 9.18 -11.33
C ILE A 177 8.60 9.25 -12.80
N ASN A 178 9.80 9.78 -13.06
CA ASN A 178 10.30 9.97 -14.42
C ASN A 178 11.58 9.18 -14.74
N SER A 179 12.22 8.57 -13.74
CA SER A 179 13.39 7.69 -13.89
C SER A 179 13.27 6.48 -12.99
N LEU A 180 13.68 5.34 -13.52
CA LEU A 180 13.78 4.07 -12.80
C LEU A 180 15.23 3.65 -12.54
N ASP A 181 16.22 4.53 -12.78
CA ASP A 181 17.67 4.23 -12.70
C ASP A 181 18.07 3.69 -11.33
N ILE A 182 17.30 4.03 -10.31
CA ILE A 182 17.55 3.60 -8.94
C ILE A 182 17.40 2.08 -8.78
N PHE A 183 16.48 1.46 -9.51
CA PHE A 183 16.25 0.02 -9.39
C PHE A 183 17.46 -0.82 -9.81
N ALA A 184 18.36 -0.30 -10.65
CA ALA A 184 19.62 -0.97 -10.95
C ALA A 184 20.61 -0.98 -9.76
N LYS A 185 20.36 -0.19 -8.73
CA LYS A 185 21.19 -0.05 -7.51
C LYS A 185 20.51 -0.58 -6.27
N MET A 186 19.20 -0.76 -6.32
CA MET A 186 18.37 -1.21 -5.21
C MET A 186 18.64 -2.70 -4.93
N LYS A 187 18.76 -3.04 -3.66
CA LYS A 187 18.91 -4.43 -3.21
C LYS A 187 17.60 -4.89 -2.59
N CYS A 188 16.80 -5.56 -3.38
CA CYS A 188 15.51 -6.12 -2.96
C CYS A 188 15.37 -7.56 -3.50
N ASP A 189 16.15 -8.47 -2.88
CA ASP A 189 16.25 -9.87 -3.34
C ASP A 189 14.94 -10.65 -3.13
N LYS A 190 14.00 -10.11 -2.35
CA LYS A 190 12.70 -10.73 -2.06
C LYS A 190 11.54 -10.09 -2.84
N LEU A 191 11.81 -9.06 -3.63
CA LEU A 191 10.75 -8.34 -4.35
C LEU A 191 10.08 -9.26 -5.36
N LYS A 192 8.78 -9.45 -5.19
CA LYS A 192 7.89 -10.29 -6.01
C LYS A 192 7.02 -9.44 -6.91
N LYS A 193 6.49 -8.33 -6.40
CA LYS A 193 5.57 -7.45 -7.13
C LYS A 193 6.12 -6.03 -7.22
N LEU A 194 6.09 -5.47 -8.44
CA LEU A 194 6.45 -4.07 -8.70
C LEU A 194 5.41 -3.44 -9.63
N LYS A 195 4.71 -2.41 -9.12
CA LYS A 195 3.77 -1.63 -9.91
C LYS A 195 4.28 -0.21 -10.15
N LEU A 196 4.33 0.21 -11.39
CA LEU A 196 4.91 1.47 -11.85
C LEU A 196 4.08 2.16 -12.94
N GLU A 197 2.90 1.64 -13.25
CA GLU A 197 2.05 2.21 -14.30
C GLU A 197 1.56 3.63 -13.94
N LYS A 198 1.15 4.38 -14.96
CA LYS A 198 0.64 5.75 -14.82
C LYS A 198 1.60 6.67 -14.03
N ASN A 199 2.86 6.71 -14.51
CA ASN A 199 3.90 7.61 -14.03
C ASN A 199 4.33 8.53 -15.20
N ASN A 200 5.51 9.18 -15.15
CA ASN A 200 6.02 10.05 -16.21
C ASN A 200 7.28 9.43 -16.87
N LEU A 201 7.23 8.13 -17.18
CA LEU A 201 8.37 7.36 -17.65
C LEU A 201 8.62 7.63 -19.12
N LYS A 202 9.78 8.19 -19.47
CA LYS A 202 10.19 8.43 -20.87
C LYS A 202 10.94 7.26 -21.48
N ASN A 203 11.53 6.41 -20.66
CA ASN A 203 12.19 5.20 -21.07
C ASN A 203 12.28 4.18 -19.93
N ILE A 204 12.34 2.91 -20.28
CA ILE A 204 12.41 1.79 -19.34
C ILE A 204 13.64 0.91 -19.57
N ASN A 205 14.65 1.41 -20.30
CA ASN A 205 15.85 0.65 -20.65
C ASN A 205 16.62 0.12 -19.45
N VAL A 206 16.50 0.75 -18.29
CA VAL A 206 17.12 0.29 -17.06
C VAL A 206 16.64 -1.09 -16.63
N LEU A 207 15.43 -1.51 -17.03
CA LEU A 207 14.90 -2.85 -16.71
C LEU A 207 15.82 -3.98 -17.18
N THR A 208 16.60 -3.75 -18.25
CA THR A 208 17.59 -4.73 -18.74
C THR A 208 18.79 -4.92 -17.80
N LYS A 209 18.95 -4.03 -16.81
CA LYS A 209 20.05 -4.01 -15.82
C LYS A 209 19.58 -4.39 -14.43
N ILE A 210 18.28 -4.53 -14.20
CA ILE A 210 17.70 -4.89 -12.91
C ILE A 210 17.83 -6.40 -12.70
N SER A 211 18.13 -6.79 -11.46
CA SER A 211 18.27 -8.19 -11.07
C SER A 211 17.37 -8.50 -9.88
N PHE A 212 16.06 -8.40 -10.09
CA PHE A 212 15.07 -8.86 -9.10
C PHE A 212 14.70 -10.32 -9.39
N SER A 213 15.45 -11.24 -8.78
CA SER A 213 15.38 -12.68 -9.10
C SER A 213 14.04 -13.32 -8.72
N LYS A 214 13.31 -12.71 -7.79
CA LYS A 214 12.01 -13.17 -7.28
C LYS A 214 10.82 -12.43 -7.89
N LEU A 215 11.06 -11.47 -8.78
CA LEU A 215 9.99 -10.69 -9.37
C LEU A 215 9.13 -11.58 -10.27
N ASN A 216 7.88 -11.77 -9.87
CA ASN A 216 6.89 -12.55 -10.62
C ASN A 216 5.78 -11.67 -11.23
N TYR A 217 5.57 -10.47 -10.69
CA TYR A 217 4.58 -9.52 -11.21
C TYR A 217 5.23 -8.17 -11.51
N LEU A 218 5.10 -7.70 -12.75
CA LEU A 218 5.51 -6.35 -13.16
C LEU A 218 4.38 -5.65 -13.88
N SER A 219 3.98 -4.48 -13.40
CA SER A 219 3.10 -3.56 -14.11
C SER A 219 3.82 -2.26 -14.39
N ILE A 220 3.88 -1.81 -15.64
CA ILE A 220 4.70 -0.68 -16.06
C ILE A 220 4.13 0.01 -17.30
N GLY A 221 4.46 1.27 -17.46
CA GLY A 221 4.11 2.08 -18.61
C GLY A 221 3.28 3.30 -18.25
N ASP A 222 3.14 4.18 -19.20
CA ASP A 222 2.33 5.40 -19.08
C ASP A 222 2.15 6.08 -20.46
N ASP A 223 1.39 7.17 -20.48
CA ASP A 223 1.12 7.95 -21.68
C ASP A 223 2.37 8.56 -22.35
N THR A 224 3.44 8.74 -21.58
CA THR A 224 4.67 9.41 -22.06
C THR A 224 5.72 8.44 -22.62
N LEU A 225 5.58 7.14 -22.34
CA LEU A 225 6.51 6.11 -22.79
C LEU A 225 6.42 5.88 -24.30
N GLY A 226 5.24 6.07 -24.88
CA GLY A 226 4.99 5.78 -26.28
C GLY A 226 5.26 4.29 -26.57
N ASP A 227 5.80 4.03 -27.77
CA ASP A 227 6.17 2.69 -28.18
C ASP A 227 7.64 2.30 -27.84
N ASN A 228 8.30 3.04 -26.92
CA ASN A 228 9.70 2.80 -26.52
C ASN A 228 9.83 1.61 -25.55
N VAL A 229 9.33 0.47 -25.94
CA VAL A 229 9.24 -0.76 -25.13
C VAL A 229 10.11 -1.91 -25.62
N ASP A 230 10.91 -1.70 -26.69
CA ASP A 230 11.77 -2.72 -27.30
C ASP A 230 12.72 -3.41 -26.33
N CYS A 231 13.14 -2.70 -25.28
CA CYS A 231 14.05 -3.26 -24.28
C CYS A 231 13.43 -4.42 -23.50
N LEU A 232 12.10 -4.54 -23.45
CA LEU A 232 11.40 -5.58 -22.70
C LEU A 232 11.82 -7.00 -23.14
N ILE A 233 12.10 -7.22 -24.42
CA ILE A 233 12.59 -8.54 -24.88
C ILE A 233 13.96 -8.94 -24.31
N ASN A 234 14.70 -7.99 -23.71
CA ASN A 234 16.02 -8.20 -23.14
C ASN A 234 16.01 -8.22 -21.60
N VAL A 235 14.85 -8.08 -20.94
CA VAL A 235 14.75 -8.17 -19.48
C VAL A 235 14.99 -9.62 -19.01
N LYS A 236 15.57 -9.76 -17.83
CA LYS A 236 15.99 -11.04 -17.26
C LYS A 236 15.39 -11.21 -15.85
N PHE A 237 14.07 -11.26 -15.77
CA PHE A 237 13.38 -11.61 -14.54
C PHE A 237 13.17 -13.13 -14.49
N GLY A 238 13.82 -13.80 -13.52
CA GLY A 238 13.90 -15.27 -13.50
C GLY A 238 12.58 -15.96 -13.19
N GLU A 239 11.69 -15.29 -12.43
CA GLU A 239 10.44 -15.85 -11.95
C GLU A 239 9.21 -15.05 -12.45
N LEU A 240 9.35 -14.23 -13.51
CA LEU A 240 8.24 -13.43 -14.03
C LEU A 240 7.12 -14.33 -14.55
N GLU A 241 5.93 -14.14 -14.03
CA GLU A 241 4.69 -14.84 -14.38
C GLU A 241 3.73 -13.90 -15.10
N ASP A 242 3.65 -12.65 -14.63
CA ASP A 242 2.72 -11.65 -15.14
C ASP A 242 3.42 -10.35 -15.52
N LEU A 243 3.20 -9.89 -16.76
CA LEU A 243 3.63 -8.58 -17.24
C LEU A 243 2.44 -7.79 -17.74
N TYR A 244 2.17 -6.67 -17.08
CA TYR A 244 1.16 -5.71 -17.50
C TYR A 244 1.83 -4.48 -18.11
N LEU A 245 1.49 -4.16 -19.34
CA LEU A 245 2.03 -3.02 -20.05
C LEU A 245 0.95 -1.97 -20.33
N TYR A 246 1.11 -0.81 -19.71
CA TYR A 246 0.27 0.35 -19.97
C TYR A 246 0.85 1.15 -21.15
N LEU A 247 0.07 1.31 -22.20
CA LEU A 247 0.40 2.12 -23.39
C LEU A 247 -0.73 3.09 -23.66
N ASN A 248 -0.39 4.30 -24.10
CA ASN A 248 -1.33 5.28 -24.60
C ASN A 248 -2.23 4.66 -25.70
N ASP A 249 -3.52 5.01 -25.71
CA ASP A 249 -4.51 4.49 -26.65
C ASP A 249 -4.23 4.85 -28.12
N GLY A 250 -3.39 5.87 -28.36
CA GLY A 250 -2.90 6.20 -29.71
C GLY A 250 -1.84 5.22 -30.26
N ILE A 251 -1.35 4.28 -29.45
CA ILE A 251 -0.37 3.28 -29.87
C ILE A 251 -1.10 2.10 -30.49
N ASP A 252 -0.80 1.84 -31.78
CA ASP A 252 -1.30 0.66 -32.46
C ASP A 252 -0.62 -0.60 -31.91
N ARG A 253 -1.39 -1.38 -31.16
CA ARG A 253 -0.95 -2.62 -30.52
C ARG A 253 -0.70 -3.75 -31.51
N GLU A 254 -1.23 -3.63 -32.73
CA GLU A 254 -1.06 -4.63 -33.81
C GLU A 254 0.22 -4.43 -34.62
N THR A 255 1.04 -3.43 -34.27
CA THR A 255 2.32 -3.23 -34.96
C THR A 255 3.23 -4.45 -34.78
N GLU A 256 4.02 -4.80 -35.83
CA GLU A 256 5.00 -5.90 -35.78
C GLU A 256 5.92 -5.81 -34.55
N LYS A 257 6.28 -4.58 -34.15
CA LYS A 257 7.11 -4.29 -32.98
C LYS A 257 6.45 -4.75 -31.68
N ILE A 258 5.21 -4.39 -31.49
CA ILE A 258 4.47 -4.71 -30.25
C ILE A 258 4.16 -6.21 -30.22
N GLN A 259 3.69 -6.77 -31.34
CA GLN A 259 3.38 -8.20 -31.47
C GLN A 259 4.61 -9.09 -31.22
N LYS A 260 5.81 -8.64 -31.61
CA LYS A 260 7.05 -9.33 -31.27
C LYS A 260 7.32 -9.40 -29.78
N ILE A 261 6.98 -8.32 -29.04
CA ILE A 261 7.13 -8.29 -27.58
C ILE A 261 6.13 -9.25 -26.94
N VAL A 262 4.86 -9.19 -27.36
CA VAL A 262 3.81 -10.10 -26.87
C VAL A 262 4.24 -11.55 -27.05
N SER A 263 4.56 -11.94 -28.27
CA SER A 263 4.98 -13.33 -28.58
C SER A 263 6.20 -13.76 -27.80
N HIS A 264 7.17 -12.85 -27.56
CA HIS A 264 8.37 -13.15 -26.77
C HIS A 264 8.05 -13.56 -25.33
N PHE A 265 7.05 -12.95 -24.71
CA PHE A 265 6.65 -13.28 -23.34
C PHE A 265 5.73 -14.51 -23.31
N GLU A 266 4.79 -14.60 -24.22
CA GLU A 266 3.90 -15.77 -24.35
C GLU A 266 4.68 -17.06 -24.62
N ASP A 267 5.71 -17.03 -25.49
CA ASP A 267 6.61 -18.16 -25.77
C ASP A 267 7.36 -18.65 -24.52
N LYS A 268 7.50 -17.78 -23.51
CA LYS A 268 8.08 -18.11 -22.20
C LYS A 268 7.05 -18.55 -21.17
N GLY A 269 5.78 -18.59 -21.52
CA GLY A 269 4.69 -18.89 -20.59
C GLY A 269 4.35 -17.76 -19.63
N ILE A 270 4.76 -16.53 -19.95
CA ILE A 270 4.47 -15.34 -19.14
C ILE A 270 3.15 -14.73 -19.61
N THR A 271 2.23 -14.48 -18.69
CA THR A 271 0.99 -13.78 -18.98
C THR A 271 1.30 -12.34 -19.37
N PHE A 272 0.96 -11.94 -20.60
CA PHE A 272 1.18 -10.59 -21.09
C PHE A 272 -0.16 -9.89 -21.31
N ASN A 273 -0.36 -8.76 -20.65
CA ASN A 273 -1.59 -7.98 -20.74
C ASN A 273 -1.31 -6.51 -21.04
N PHE A 274 -2.18 -5.91 -21.89
CA PHE A 274 -2.23 -4.46 -22.02
C PHE A 274 -3.26 -3.88 -21.06
N ILE A 275 -2.89 -2.78 -20.40
CA ILE A 275 -3.82 -1.96 -19.61
C ILE A 275 -4.22 -0.78 -20.50
N SER A 276 -5.52 -0.47 -20.58
CA SER A 276 -6.05 0.69 -21.31
C SER A 276 -6.09 1.95 -20.44
N CYS A 277 -6.02 3.14 -21.08
CA CYS A 277 -6.18 4.42 -20.40
C CYS A 277 -7.59 4.61 -19.84
N ASP A 278 -8.59 4.03 -20.51
CA ASP A 278 -10.00 4.15 -20.16
C ASP A 278 -10.44 3.22 -19.01
N ASP A 279 -9.56 2.31 -18.57
CA ASP A 279 -9.82 1.43 -17.42
C ASP A 279 -9.75 2.18 -16.06
N ASP A 280 -10.04 3.48 -16.04
CA ASP A 280 -10.18 4.29 -14.82
C ASP A 280 -11.45 3.99 -13.99
N ASN A 281 -12.27 3.04 -14.45
CA ASN A 281 -13.32 2.48 -13.62
C ASN A 281 -12.68 1.59 -12.55
N ASP A 282 -12.43 2.19 -11.39
CA ASP A 282 -11.95 1.55 -10.16
C ASP A 282 -12.80 0.33 -9.69
N ASN A 283 -13.83 -0.06 -10.49
CA ASN A 283 -14.76 -1.14 -10.15
C ASN A 283 -14.62 -2.42 -10.99
N ASP A 284 -13.82 -2.44 -12.08
CA ASP A 284 -13.87 -3.56 -13.04
C ASP A 284 -12.52 -4.28 -13.30
N MET A 285 -11.43 -3.91 -12.64
CA MET A 285 -10.31 -4.85 -12.59
C MET A 285 -10.65 -5.96 -11.61
N ASN A 286 -11.46 -6.89 -12.09
CA ASN A 286 -11.70 -8.17 -11.47
C ASN A 286 -10.40 -9.01 -11.61
N PHE A 287 -9.33 -8.55 -10.96
CA PHE A 287 -8.22 -9.41 -10.64
C PHE A 287 -8.82 -10.53 -9.80
N ASN A 288 -8.62 -11.76 -10.22
CA ASN A 288 -8.98 -12.91 -9.42
C ASN A 288 -8.54 -12.63 -7.99
N ASN A 289 -9.53 -12.34 -7.13
CA ASN A 289 -9.39 -11.82 -5.77
C ASN A 289 -8.80 -12.84 -4.80
N ASP A 290 -8.04 -13.81 -5.29
CA ASP A 290 -7.44 -14.80 -4.41
C ASP A 290 -6.12 -14.32 -3.76
N ASP A 291 -5.51 -13.20 -4.27
CA ASP A 291 -4.22 -12.73 -3.74
C ASP A 291 -4.16 -11.25 -3.32
N LEU A 292 -5.20 -10.42 -3.54
CA LEU A 292 -5.14 -8.99 -3.22
C LEU A 292 -6.47 -8.45 -2.72
N ASN A 293 -6.76 -8.64 -1.45
CA ASN A 293 -7.83 -7.93 -0.78
C ASN A 293 -7.26 -6.87 0.16
N VAL A 294 -6.80 -5.75 -0.41
CA VAL A 294 -6.43 -4.56 0.36
C VAL A 294 -6.95 -3.33 -0.35
N GLY A 295 -8.06 -2.78 0.13
CA GLY A 295 -8.48 -1.43 -0.22
C GLY A 295 -9.91 -1.30 -0.76
N GLY A 296 -10.85 -1.11 0.14
CA GLY A 296 -12.10 -0.38 -0.10
C GLY A 296 -13.16 -1.07 -0.95
N SER A 297 -13.89 -2.04 -0.39
CA SER A 297 -15.33 -2.25 -0.59
C SER A 297 -15.76 -3.59 0.01
N LYS A 298 -16.72 -3.60 0.88
CA LYS A 298 -17.67 -4.58 1.44
C LYS A 298 -17.34 -6.09 1.64
N ASN A 299 -16.11 -6.57 1.29
CA ASN A 299 -15.73 -7.99 1.46
C ASN A 299 -14.39 -8.19 2.19
N ASN A 300 -13.89 -7.17 2.92
CA ASN A 300 -12.57 -7.21 3.57
C ASN A 300 -12.48 -8.09 4.82
N LEU A 301 -13.59 -8.60 5.35
CA LEU A 301 -13.57 -9.48 6.53
C LEU A 301 -12.87 -10.82 6.26
N ASP A 302 -13.06 -11.39 5.07
CA ASP A 302 -12.44 -12.68 4.71
C ASP A 302 -10.91 -12.56 4.48
N GLY A 303 -10.42 -11.38 4.08
CA GLY A 303 -8.99 -11.10 3.87
C GLY A 303 -8.22 -10.96 5.18
N PHE A 304 -8.78 -10.26 6.17
CA PHE A 304 -8.18 -10.11 7.50
C PHE A 304 -8.09 -11.44 8.24
N ASP A 305 -9.13 -12.27 8.17
CA ASP A 305 -9.10 -13.61 8.78
C ASP A 305 -8.07 -14.54 8.11
N LYS A 306 -7.80 -14.37 6.82
CA LYS A 306 -6.79 -15.14 6.09
C LYS A 306 -5.36 -14.72 6.51
N LEU A 307 -5.10 -13.40 6.63
CA LEU A 307 -3.81 -12.85 7.07
C LEU A 307 -3.47 -13.24 8.52
N LEU A 308 -4.46 -13.30 9.40
CA LEU A 308 -4.27 -13.72 10.80
C LEU A 308 -3.99 -15.23 10.95
N ASN A 309 -4.49 -16.05 10.01
CA ASN A 309 -4.31 -17.49 10.04
C ASN A 309 -2.94 -17.93 9.48
N GLU A 310 -2.28 -17.16 8.66
CA GLU A 310 -0.93 -17.45 8.17
C GLU A 310 0.17 -17.19 9.22
N ASP A 311 -0.10 -16.36 10.22
CA ASP A 311 0.86 -16.04 11.31
C ASP A 311 0.72 -16.98 12.55
N LEU A 312 -0.20 -17.95 12.53
CA LEU A 312 -0.47 -18.89 13.65
C LEU A 312 0.11 -20.31 13.44
N PHE A 313 0.90 -20.55 12.37
CA PHE A 313 1.59 -21.83 12.12
C PHE A 313 3.07 -21.68 11.89
#